data_797db6df1de7456a410c666ac72b646f
#
_entry.id   797db6df1de7456a410c666ac72b646f
#
_cell.length_a   1.000
_cell.length_b   1.000
_cell.length_c   1.000
_cell.angle_alpha   90.00
_cell.angle_beta   90.00
_cell.angle_gamma   90.00
#
_symmetry.space_group_name_H-M   'P 1'
#
loop_
_entity.id
_entity.type
_entity.pdbx_description
1 polymer ?
#
loop_
_entity_poly.entity_id
_entity_poly.type
_entity_poly.pdbx_seq_one_letter_code
_entity_poly.pdbx_strand_id
1 'polypeptide(L)'
;TRPLNFECAATAEMQAIALRHRPHAICLVPEKREERTTEGGLDVASDQSRLTGFIAPLREAGIRVSMFVGHDRRQIEASARIGAAVVELHTGHYCDLHHEGRFAERDAELAALAEGARLAHSLGLEVHAGHGLTFDTVTPIAALPEVRELNIGHFLIAEAIFTGLGPAIAEMRRLMDDARA
;
A
#
# COMPACT_ATOMS: atom_id res chain seq x y z
N THR A 1 8.82 -1.46 -21.90
CA THR A 1 7.51 -1.36 -21.21
C THR A 1 7.76 -1.39 -19.71
N ARG A 2 7.05 -0.55 -18.96
CA ARG A 2 7.10 -0.55 -17.48
C ARG A 2 5.89 -1.34 -16.97
N PRO A 3 6.00 -2.04 -15.83
CA PRO A 3 4.85 -2.68 -15.21
C PRO A 3 3.83 -1.62 -14.78
N LEU A 4 2.54 -1.94 -14.93
CA LEU A 4 1.44 -1.12 -14.44
C LEU A 4 0.87 -1.78 -13.19
N ASN A 5 0.83 -1.05 -12.07
CA ASN A 5 0.04 -1.37 -10.89
C ASN A 5 -1.22 -0.50 -10.93
N PHE A 6 -2.38 -1.11 -11.07
CA PHE A 6 -3.67 -0.43 -11.24
C PHE A 6 -4.40 -0.32 -9.89
N GLU A 7 -4.38 0.86 -9.29
CA GLU A 7 -5.11 1.12 -8.05
C GLU A 7 -6.55 1.46 -8.33
N CYS A 8 -7.50 0.77 -7.70
CA CYS A 8 -8.93 1.00 -7.89
C CYS A 8 -9.79 0.36 -6.79
N ALA A 9 -11.06 0.78 -6.72
CA ALA A 9 -12.06 0.16 -5.86
C ALA A 9 -12.50 -1.22 -6.38
N ALA A 10 -12.97 -2.09 -5.47
CA ALA A 10 -13.46 -3.42 -5.80
C ALA A 10 -14.89 -3.37 -6.40
N THR A 11 -15.05 -2.74 -7.56
CA THR A 11 -16.31 -2.64 -8.32
C THR A 11 -16.30 -3.50 -9.56
N ALA A 12 -17.46 -3.94 -10.04
CA ALA A 12 -17.59 -4.73 -11.26
C ALA A 12 -17.00 -4.02 -12.49
N GLU A 13 -17.14 -2.69 -12.57
CA GLU A 13 -16.55 -1.88 -13.64
C GLU A 13 -15.02 -1.96 -13.62
N MET A 14 -14.39 -1.75 -12.47
CA MET A 14 -12.92 -1.81 -12.33
C MET A 14 -12.39 -3.21 -12.60
N GLN A 15 -13.10 -4.25 -12.18
CA GLN A 15 -12.74 -5.63 -12.52
C GLN A 15 -12.74 -5.87 -14.04
N ALA A 16 -13.79 -5.40 -14.73
CA ALA A 16 -13.89 -5.53 -16.18
C ALA A 16 -12.78 -4.76 -16.92
N ILE A 17 -12.42 -3.57 -16.42
CA ILE A 17 -11.30 -2.78 -16.94
C ILE A 17 -9.98 -3.54 -16.74
N ALA A 18 -9.73 -4.04 -15.52
CA ALA A 18 -8.52 -4.79 -15.21
C ALA A 18 -8.38 -6.06 -16.08
N LEU A 19 -9.45 -6.84 -16.26
CA LEU A 19 -9.45 -8.04 -17.10
C LEU A 19 -9.22 -7.71 -18.57
N ARG A 20 -9.75 -6.59 -19.07
CA ARG A 20 -9.55 -6.12 -20.45
C ARG A 20 -8.13 -5.66 -20.71
N HIS A 21 -7.53 -4.90 -19.79
CA HIS A 21 -6.22 -4.28 -19.99
C HIS A 21 -5.05 -5.12 -19.45
N ARG A 22 -5.32 -6.09 -18.59
CA ARG A 22 -4.35 -7.00 -18.00
C ARG A 22 -3.12 -6.28 -17.43
N PRO A 23 -3.29 -5.38 -16.45
CA PRO A 23 -2.15 -4.77 -15.78
C PRO A 23 -1.28 -5.84 -15.12
N HIS A 24 -0.03 -5.51 -14.83
CA HIS A 24 0.87 -6.39 -14.08
C HIS A 24 0.35 -6.69 -12.67
N ALA A 25 -0.20 -5.68 -12.02
CA ALA A 25 -0.80 -5.78 -10.70
C ALA A 25 -2.03 -4.88 -10.57
N ILE A 26 -2.85 -5.17 -9.57
CA ILE A 26 -3.97 -4.34 -9.12
C ILE A 26 -3.87 -4.17 -7.61
N CYS A 27 -4.08 -2.95 -7.13
CA CYS A 27 -4.21 -2.66 -5.71
C CYS A 27 -5.67 -2.26 -5.41
N LEU A 28 -6.32 -3.02 -4.52
CA LEU A 28 -7.69 -2.76 -4.14
C LEU A 28 -7.73 -1.82 -2.92
N VAL A 29 -8.33 -0.65 -3.13
CA VAL A 29 -8.45 0.41 -2.13
C VAL A 29 -9.92 0.67 -1.79
N PRO A 30 -10.23 1.22 -0.59
CA PRO A 30 -11.60 1.62 -0.26
C PRO A 30 -11.99 2.87 -1.05
N GLU A 31 -13.19 2.88 -1.63
CA GLU A 31 -13.79 4.06 -2.25
C GLU A 31 -14.78 4.73 -1.31
N LYS A 32 -15.62 3.92 -0.65
CA LYS A 32 -16.64 4.38 0.27
C LYS A 32 -16.19 4.27 1.72
N ARG A 33 -16.80 5.11 2.59
CA ARG A 33 -16.46 5.13 4.02
C ARG A 33 -16.72 3.77 4.70
N GLU A 34 -17.75 3.06 4.29
CA GLU A 34 -18.16 1.76 4.81
C GLU A 34 -17.16 0.64 4.50
N GLU A 35 -16.29 0.86 3.52
CA GLU A 35 -15.24 -0.08 3.11
C GLU A 35 -13.93 0.12 3.89
N ARG A 36 -13.86 1.14 4.75
CA ARG A 36 -12.63 1.52 5.49
C ARG A 36 -12.63 0.96 6.89
N THR A 37 -11.44 0.56 7.34
CA THR A 37 -11.14 0.38 8.77
C THR A 37 -10.95 1.71 9.48
N THR A 38 -10.76 1.68 10.80
CA THR A 38 -10.40 2.86 11.60
C THR A 38 -9.03 3.43 11.20
N GLU A 39 -8.12 2.60 10.73
CA GLU A 39 -6.79 2.97 10.23
C GLU A 39 -6.82 3.46 8.76
N GLY A 40 -7.99 3.47 8.12
CA GLY A 40 -8.18 4.05 6.79
C GLY A 40 -7.97 3.10 5.61
N GLY A 41 -7.48 1.87 5.81
CA GLY A 41 -7.35 0.84 4.78
C GLY A 41 -8.67 0.12 4.46
N LEU A 42 -8.64 -0.76 3.48
CA LEU A 42 -9.78 -1.61 3.09
C LEU A 42 -10.10 -2.62 4.19
N ASP A 43 -11.38 -2.75 4.58
CA ASP A 43 -11.84 -3.76 5.54
C ASP A 43 -12.01 -5.13 4.87
N VAL A 44 -10.90 -5.80 4.65
CA VAL A 44 -10.86 -7.14 4.05
C VAL A 44 -11.47 -8.19 4.97
N ALA A 45 -11.27 -8.04 6.29
CA ALA A 45 -11.70 -9.03 7.28
C ALA A 45 -13.23 -9.19 7.32
N SER A 46 -13.96 -8.09 7.14
CA SER A 46 -15.43 -8.11 7.16
C SER A 46 -16.05 -8.56 5.84
N ASP A 47 -15.30 -8.51 4.73
CA ASP A 47 -15.83 -8.73 3.37
C ASP A 47 -15.09 -9.83 2.59
N GLN A 48 -14.53 -10.81 3.30
CA GLN A 48 -13.71 -11.87 2.70
C GLN A 48 -14.42 -12.63 1.58
N SER A 49 -15.71 -12.96 1.76
CA SER A 49 -16.46 -13.74 0.77
C SER A 49 -16.59 -13.01 -0.57
N ARG A 50 -17.00 -11.74 -0.54
CA ARG A 50 -17.12 -10.91 -1.75
C ARG A 50 -15.76 -10.69 -2.41
N LEU A 51 -14.75 -10.34 -1.62
CA LEU A 51 -13.41 -10.07 -2.15
C LEU A 51 -12.76 -11.33 -2.73
N THR A 52 -12.96 -12.51 -2.14
CA THR A 52 -12.49 -13.79 -2.73
C THR A 52 -13.09 -13.98 -4.13
N GLY A 53 -14.40 -13.82 -4.28
CA GLY A 53 -15.06 -13.92 -5.59
C GLY A 53 -14.61 -12.85 -6.58
N PHE A 54 -14.34 -11.64 -6.10
CA PHE A 54 -13.86 -10.54 -6.91
C PHE A 54 -12.46 -10.77 -7.46
N ILE A 55 -11.53 -11.26 -6.65
CA ILE A 55 -10.13 -11.43 -7.08
C ILE A 55 -9.87 -12.72 -7.85
N ALA A 56 -10.73 -13.72 -7.75
CA ALA A 56 -10.53 -15.02 -8.40
C ALA A 56 -10.26 -14.88 -9.92
N PRO A 57 -11.12 -14.20 -10.74
CA PRO A 57 -10.87 -14.06 -12.17
C PRO A 57 -9.63 -13.20 -12.49
N LEU A 58 -9.26 -12.26 -11.62
CA LEU A 58 -8.04 -11.45 -11.79
C LEU A 58 -6.79 -12.32 -11.63
N ARG A 59 -6.78 -13.19 -10.62
CA ARG A 59 -5.69 -14.15 -10.38
C ARG A 59 -5.58 -15.18 -11.51
N GLU A 60 -6.70 -15.70 -11.98
CA GLU A 60 -6.76 -16.63 -13.14
C GLU A 60 -6.20 -15.96 -14.41
N ALA A 61 -6.40 -14.65 -14.57
CA ALA A 61 -5.82 -13.86 -15.66
C ALA A 61 -4.32 -13.56 -15.49
N GLY A 62 -3.70 -14.00 -14.38
CA GLY A 62 -2.29 -13.77 -14.07
C GLY A 62 -1.99 -12.36 -13.51
N ILE A 63 -3.02 -11.62 -13.07
CA ILE A 63 -2.86 -10.29 -12.47
C ILE A 63 -2.53 -10.46 -10.98
N ARG A 64 -1.46 -9.84 -10.52
CA ARG A 64 -1.10 -9.84 -9.08
C ARG A 64 -2.08 -8.93 -8.33
N VAL A 65 -2.62 -9.43 -7.23
CA VAL A 65 -3.60 -8.68 -6.43
C VAL A 65 -2.99 -8.24 -5.11
N SER A 66 -3.05 -6.94 -4.84
CA SER A 66 -2.67 -6.28 -3.59
C SER A 66 -3.91 -5.78 -2.86
N MET A 67 -3.86 -5.84 -1.53
CA MET A 67 -4.86 -5.23 -0.64
C MET A 67 -4.25 -4.04 0.10
N PHE A 68 -4.85 -2.87 -0.03
CA PHE A 68 -4.47 -1.68 0.72
C PHE A 68 -5.09 -1.73 2.12
N VAL A 69 -4.30 -2.05 3.13
CA VAL A 69 -4.78 -2.32 4.50
C VAL A 69 -3.97 -1.58 5.55
N GLY A 70 -4.56 -1.37 6.74
CA GLY A 70 -3.80 -0.97 7.91
C GLY A 70 -2.93 -2.13 8.45
N HIS A 71 -2.13 -1.83 9.49
CA HIS A 71 -1.27 -2.83 10.15
C HIS A 71 -2.04 -3.82 11.05
N ASP A 72 -3.39 -3.73 11.16
CA ASP A 72 -4.20 -4.66 11.95
C ASP A 72 -3.99 -6.10 11.47
N ARG A 73 -3.57 -6.97 12.39
CA ARG A 73 -3.36 -8.40 12.18
C ARG A 73 -4.53 -9.07 11.45
N ARG A 74 -5.77 -8.74 11.80
CA ARG A 74 -6.97 -9.36 11.20
C ARG A 74 -7.08 -9.05 9.71
N GLN A 75 -6.71 -7.83 9.30
CA GLN A 75 -6.74 -7.40 7.91
C GLN A 75 -5.66 -8.09 7.08
N ILE A 76 -4.45 -8.19 7.63
CA ILE A 76 -3.31 -8.87 6.99
C ILE A 76 -3.59 -10.37 6.83
N GLU A 77 -4.06 -11.04 7.89
CA GLU A 77 -4.41 -12.46 7.83
C GLU A 77 -5.58 -12.73 6.88
N ALA A 78 -6.59 -11.83 6.83
CA ALA A 78 -7.70 -11.93 5.89
C ALA A 78 -7.21 -11.81 4.45
N SER A 79 -6.29 -10.87 4.17
CA SER A 79 -5.69 -10.69 2.85
C SER A 79 -4.97 -11.96 2.37
N ALA A 80 -4.21 -12.60 3.25
CA ALA A 80 -3.57 -13.88 2.95
C ALA A 80 -4.61 -14.99 2.70
N ARG A 81 -5.64 -15.10 3.54
CA ARG A 81 -6.69 -16.14 3.40
C ARG A 81 -7.47 -16.05 2.10
N ILE A 82 -7.79 -14.85 1.62
CA ILE A 82 -8.49 -14.68 0.34
C ILE A 82 -7.58 -14.90 -0.87
N GLY A 83 -6.27 -15.03 -0.65
CA GLY A 83 -5.28 -15.32 -1.69
C GLY A 83 -4.73 -14.09 -2.40
N ALA A 84 -4.66 -12.95 -1.73
CA ALA A 84 -3.86 -11.83 -2.20
C ALA A 84 -2.38 -12.24 -2.31
N ALA A 85 -1.66 -11.66 -3.25
CA ALA A 85 -0.22 -11.86 -3.39
C ALA A 85 0.58 -10.81 -2.61
N VAL A 86 -0.03 -9.67 -2.37
CA VAL A 86 0.61 -8.47 -1.83
C VAL A 86 -0.34 -7.82 -0.82
N VAL A 87 0.22 -7.19 0.20
CA VAL A 87 -0.45 -6.14 0.98
C VAL A 87 0.33 -4.84 0.85
N GLU A 88 -0.40 -3.75 0.70
CA GLU A 88 0.14 -2.41 0.81
C GLU A 88 -0.30 -1.83 2.15
N LEU A 89 0.67 -1.59 3.03
CA LEU A 89 0.43 -1.02 4.35
C LEU A 89 0.16 0.49 4.24
N HIS A 90 -0.97 0.92 4.79
CA HIS A 90 -1.38 2.32 4.83
C HIS A 90 -0.50 3.11 5.79
N THR A 91 0.27 4.09 5.29
CA THR A 91 1.20 4.90 6.08
C THR A 91 0.67 6.30 6.41
N GLY A 92 -0.56 6.62 6.04
CA GLY A 92 -1.12 7.97 6.21
C GLY A 92 -1.13 8.44 7.65
N HIS A 93 -1.61 7.62 8.59
CA HIS A 93 -1.64 8.00 10.02
C HIS A 93 -0.23 8.27 10.57
N TYR A 94 0.75 7.45 10.21
CA TYR A 94 2.17 7.70 10.54
C TYR A 94 2.65 9.07 10.03
N CYS A 95 2.30 9.41 8.79
CA CYS A 95 2.68 10.68 8.18
C CYS A 95 1.96 11.87 8.84
N ASP A 96 0.67 11.73 9.14
CA ASP A 96 -0.13 12.76 9.83
C ASP A 96 0.46 13.07 11.21
N LEU A 97 0.77 12.05 12.01
CA LEU A 97 1.41 12.19 13.32
C LEU A 97 2.77 12.91 13.23
N HIS A 98 3.55 12.64 12.17
CA HIS A 98 4.80 13.35 11.93
C HIS A 98 4.56 14.84 11.68
N HIS A 99 3.63 15.19 10.81
CA HIS A 99 3.32 16.58 10.45
C HIS A 99 2.68 17.38 11.60
N GLU A 100 1.95 16.68 12.47
CA GLU A 100 1.39 17.24 13.71
C GLU A 100 2.44 17.42 14.83
N GLY A 101 3.67 16.94 14.66
CA GLY A 101 4.73 16.97 15.67
C GLY A 101 4.51 15.99 16.83
N ARG A 102 3.65 14.98 16.67
CA ARG A 102 3.33 13.94 17.66
C ARG A 102 4.31 12.78 17.55
N PHE A 103 5.59 13.06 17.78
CA PHE A 103 6.67 12.11 17.47
C PHE A 103 6.63 10.81 18.28
N ALA A 104 6.19 10.84 19.54
CA ALA A 104 6.08 9.61 20.33
C ALA A 104 5.00 8.66 19.78
N GLU A 105 3.87 9.21 19.32
CA GLU A 105 2.80 8.43 18.71
C GLU A 105 3.18 7.96 17.31
N ARG A 106 3.87 8.80 16.52
CA ARG A 106 4.46 8.41 15.25
C ARG A 106 5.40 7.21 15.39
N ASP A 107 6.27 7.22 16.41
CA ASP A 107 7.22 6.13 16.63
C ASP A 107 6.52 4.82 17.05
N ALA A 108 5.43 4.93 17.82
CA ALA A 108 4.57 3.79 18.14
C ALA A 108 3.87 3.24 16.89
N GLU A 109 3.37 4.11 16.02
CA GLU A 109 2.75 3.73 14.75
C GLU A 109 3.76 3.07 13.81
N LEU A 110 4.99 3.61 13.71
CA LEU A 110 6.07 2.99 12.94
C LEU A 110 6.38 1.57 13.45
N ALA A 111 6.41 1.37 14.76
CA ALA A 111 6.63 0.04 15.35
C ALA A 111 5.48 -0.93 14.99
N ALA A 112 4.23 -0.46 15.00
CA ALA A 112 3.07 -1.27 14.59
C ALA A 112 3.10 -1.61 13.10
N LEU A 113 3.48 -0.68 12.23
CA LEU A 113 3.70 -0.93 10.80
C LEU A 113 4.80 -1.98 10.57
N ALA A 114 5.91 -1.90 11.34
CA ALA A 114 6.99 -2.88 11.26
C ALA A 114 6.54 -4.28 11.70
N GLU A 115 5.70 -4.39 12.73
CA GLU A 115 5.10 -5.68 13.13
C GLU A 115 4.14 -6.22 12.06
N GLY A 116 3.31 -5.36 11.49
CA GLY A 116 2.43 -5.72 10.37
C GLY A 116 3.21 -6.22 9.16
N ALA A 117 4.32 -5.56 8.81
CA ALA A 117 5.19 -5.97 7.71
C ALA A 117 5.80 -7.36 7.95
N ARG A 118 6.34 -7.61 9.16
CA ARG A 118 6.86 -8.93 9.54
C ARG A 118 5.78 -10.03 9.47
N LEU A 119 4.58 -9.73 9.99
CA LEU A 119 3.46 -10.67 9.91
C LEU A 119 3.09 -10.99 8.47
N ALA A 120 2.90 -9.98 7.63
CA ALA A 120 2.56 -10.16 6.23
C ALA A 120 3.60 -11.02 5.50
N HIS A 121 4.87 -10.71 5.70
CA HIS A 121 5.98 -11.49 5.14
C HIS A 121 5.96 -12.95 5.64
N SER A 122 5.70 -13.20 6.92
CA SER A 122 5.62 -14.55 7.49
C SER A 122 4.46 -15.38 6.92
N LEU A 123 3.40 -14.71 6.43
CA LEU A 123 2.25 -15.32 5.76
C LEU A 123 2.47 -15.53 4.25
N GLY A 124 3.66 -15.19 3.73
CA GLY A 124 4.02 -15.34 2.33
C GLY A 124 3.51 -14.19 1.42
N LEU A 125 3.04 -13.09 2.00
CA LEU A 125 2.67 -11.91 1.25
C LEU A 125 3.91 -11.06 0.94
N GLU A 126 3.97 -10.48 -0.25
CA GLU A 126 4.89 -9.39 -0.52
C GLU A 126 4.35 -8.12 0.15
N VAL A 127 5.24 -7.31 0.71
CA VAL A 127 4.87 -6.13 1.49
C VAL A 127 5.23 -4.88 0.70
N HIS A 128 4.22 -4.08 0.41
CA HIS A 128 4.33 -2.70 -0.07
C HIS A 128 3.89 -1.74 1.03
N ALA A 129 4.17 -0.45 0.87
CA ALA A 129 3.66 0.58 1.75
C ALA A 129 3.42 1.86 0.95
N GLY A 130 2.47 2.67 1.40
CA GLY A 130 2.13 3.88 0.67
C GLY A 130 1.12 4.76 1.40
N HIS A 131 0.81 5.86 0.75
CA HIS A 131 -0.08 6.93 1.17
C HIS A 131 0.54 7.89 2.20
N GLY A 132 0.64 9.15 1.83
CA GLY A 132 1.09 10.24 2.71
C GLY A 132 2.61 10.42 2.81
N LEU A 133 3.42 9.51 2.29
CA LEU A 133 4.87 9.60 2.38
C LEU A 133 5.43 10.83 1.65
N THR A 134 6.36 11.51 2.34
CA THR A 134 7.11 12.68 1.89
C THR A 134 8.61 12.43 2.04
N PHE A 135 9.45 13.41 1.68
CA PHE A 135 10.91 13.31 1.90
C PHE A 135 11.26 13.12 3.38
N ASP A 136 10.48 13.76 4.29
CA ASP A 136 10.75 13.72 5.73
C ASP A 136 10.30 12.42 6.40
N THR A 137 9.37 11.68 5.77
CA THR A 137 8.74 10.49 6.38
C THR A 137 9.13 9.17 5.71
N VAL A 138 9.72 9.21 4.52
CA VAL A 138 9.98 7.99 3.73
C VAL A 138 11.07 7.09 4.31
N THR A 139 12.14 7.66 4.88
CA THR A 139 13.33 6.92 5.29
C THR A 139 13.04 5.79 6.30
N PRO A 140 12.28 6.01 7.40
CA PRO A 140 11.98 4.92 8.34
C PRO A 140 11.15 3.79 7.74
N ILE A 141 10.23 4.10 6.82
CA ILE A 141 9.41 3.09 6.12
C ILE A 141 10.26 2.32 5.10
N ALA A 142 11.09 3.04 4.33
CA ALA A 142 12.01 2.41 3.38
C ALA A 142 13.02 1.48 4.07
N ALA A 143 13.41 1.76 5.31
CA ALA A 143 14.34 0.95 6.09
C ALA A 143 13.75 -0.41 6.55
N LEU A 144 12.42 -0.59 6.52
CA LEU A 144 11.80 -1.85 6.90
C LEU A 144 12.20 -2.96 5.91
N PRO A 145 12.87 -4.04 6.36
CA PRO A 145 13.48 -5.02 5.45
C PRO A 145 12.44 -5.82 4.63
N GLU A 146 11.21 -5.94 5.14
CA GLU A 146 10.12 -6.65 4.48
C GLU A 146 9.48 -5.84 3.33
N VAL A 147 9.55 -4.49 3.40
CA VAL A 147 8.93 -3.60 2.40
C VAL A 147 9.72 -3.67 1.09
N ARG A 148 9.06 -3.99 -0.02
CA ARG A 148 9.66 -4.16 -1.35
C ARG A 148 9.36 -3.02 -2.31
N GLU A 149 8.23 -2.34 -2.13
CA GLU A 149 7.76 -1.26 -2.99
C GLU A 149 7.12 -0.16 -2.15
N LEU A 150 7.34 1.11 -2.55
CA LEU A 150 6.64 2.26 -1.99
C LEU A 150 5.79 2.93 -3.08
N ASN A 151 4.50 3.14 -2.78
CA ASN A 151 3.56 3.80 -3.68
C ASN A 151 3.36 5.25 -3.24
N ILE A 152 4.00 6.18 -3.96
CA ILE A 152 4.06 7.60 -3.61
C ILE A 152 3.67 8.42 -4.84
N GLY A 153 2.42 8.92 -4.85
CA GLY A 153 1.93 9.73 -5.97
C GLY A 153 1.75 11.20 -5.61
N HIS A 154 0.89 11.48 -4.66
CA HIS A 154 0.41 12.82 -4.32
C HIS A 154 1.56 13.80 -4.05
N PHE A 155 2.45 13.44 -3.12
CA PHE A 155 3.60 14.27 -2.76
C PHE A 155 4.55 14.51 -3.94
N LEU A 156 4.90 13.46 -4.68
CA LEU A 156 5.84 13.58 -5.82
C LEU A 156 5.30 14.49 -6.92
N ILE A 157 4.00 14.43 -7.22
CA ILE A 157 3.38 15.30 -8.21
C ILE A 157 3.32 16.75 -7.71
N ALA A 158 2.98 16.97 -6.44
CA ALA A 158 2.96 18.31 -5.86
C ALA A 158 4.37 18.94 -5.83
N GLU A 159 5.37 18.20 -5.37
CA GLU A 159 6.77 18.64 -5.34
C GLU A 159 7.30 18.93 -6.76
N ALA A 160 6.91 18.12 -7.73
CA ALA A 160 7.33 18.27 -9.11
C ALA A 160 6.87 19.61 -9.75
N ILE A 161 5.84 20.26 -9.22
CA ILE A 161 5.40 21.59 -9.69
C ILE A 161 6.48 22.64 -9.41
N PHE A 162 7.23 22.49 -8.33
CA PHE A 162 8.27 23.42 -7.90
C PHE A 162 9.66 23.02 -8.40
N THR A 163 10.01 21.74 -8.34
CA THR A 163 11.36 21.24 -8.59
C THR A 163 11.52 20.49 -9.92
N GLY A 164 10.40 20.09 -10.54
CA GLY A 164 10.37 19.21 -11.70
C GLY A 164 10.29 17.73 -11.31
N LEU A 165 9.64 16.92 -12.15
CA LEU A 165 9.37 15.50 -11.85
C LEU A 165 10.67 14.67 -11.72
N GLY A 166 11.65 14.90 -12.58
CA GLY A 166 12.93 14.20 -12.52
C GLY A 166 13.67 14.41 -11.19
N PRO A 167 13.92 15.65 -10.76
CA PRO A 167 14.52 15.93 -9.46
C PRO A 167 13.73 15.38 -8.26
N ALA A 168 12.40 15.52 -8.25
CA ALA A 168 11.56 15.00 -7.16
C ALA A 168 11.71 13.47 -7.03
N ILE A 169 11.66 12.73 -8.14
CA ILE A 169 11.86 11.27 -8.16
C ILE A 169 13.29 10.90 -7.74
N ALA A 170 14.29 11.63 -8.22
CA ALA A 170 15.69 11.36 -7.90
C ALA A 170 15.97 11.52 -6.40
N GLU A 171 15.42 12.58 -5.77
CA GLU A 171 15.58 12.80 -4.33
C GLU A 171 14.86 11.72 -3.51
N MET A 172 13.61 11.40 -3.86
CA MET A 172 12.89 10.31 -3.20
C MET A 172 13.66 8.99 -3.29
N ARG A 173 14.18 8.68 -4.48
CA ARG A 173 14.96 7.47 -4.70
C ARG A 173 16.22 7.45 -3.86
N ARG A 174 16.97 8.58 -3.80
CA ARG A 174 18.17 8.72 -2.97
C ARG A 174 17.87 8.42 -1.51
N LEU A 175 16.79 9.01 -0.95
CA LEU A 175 16.39 8.76 0.45
C LEU A 175 16.05 7.29 0.72
N MET A 176 15.38 6.63 -0.24
CA MET A 176 15.08 5.20 -0.14
C MET A 176 16.33 4.32 -0.19
N ASP A 177 17.28 4.66 -1.07
CA ASP A 177 18.54 3.92 -1.22
C ASP A 177 19.44 4.10 0.01
N ASP A 178 19.56 5.33 0.53
CA ASP A 178 20.32 5.65 1.74
C ASP A 178 19.75 4.92 2.98
N ALA A 179 18.43 4.73 3.05
CA ALA A 179 17.78 3.99 4.12
C ALA A 179 18.14 2.47 4.16
N ARG A 180 18.71 1.98 3.07
CA ARG A 180 19.06 0.56 2.86
C ARG A 180 20.55 0.28 2.74
N ALA A 181 21.38 1.33 2.77
CA ALA A 181 22.83 1.22 2.74
C ALA A 181 23.38 0.80 4.11
#